data_0152ad85ea182dac960c5a4269e1594c
#
_entry.id   0152ad85ea182dac960c5a4269e1594c
#
_cell.length_a   1.000
_cell.length_b   1.000
_cell.length_c   1.000
_cell.angle_alpha   90.00
_cell.angle_beta   90.00
_cell.angle_gamma   90.00
#
_symmetry.space_group_name_H-M   'P 1'
#
loop_
_entity.id
_entity.type
_entity.pdbx_description
1 polymer ?
#
loop_
_entity_poly.entity_id
_entity_poly.type
_entity_poly.pdbx_seq_one_letter_code
_entity_poly.pdbx_strand_id
1 'polypeptide(L)' 'MAHRVVASFNSPAADYCVDLFLRDDGTYGVEEYRRDAEDLRGWFSLHRHAGRVFATEDDALAHARATVAWMT' A
#
# COMPACT_ATOMS: atom_id res chain seq x y z
N MET A 1 -10.87 2.94 15.11
CA MET A 1 -9.44 3.04 14.82
C MET A 1 -9.25 3.59 13.43
N ALA A 2 -8.68 4.73 13.35
CA ALA A 2 -8.47 5.35 12.07
C ALA A 2 -6.99 5.32 11.71
N HIS A 3 -6.70 5.15 10.45
CA HIS A 3 -5.40 5.45 9.91
C HIS A 3 -5.60 6.32 8.68
N ARG A 4 -4.56 7.05 8.30
CA ARG A 4 -4.66 8.01 7.22
C ARG A 4 -3.67 7.64 6.12
N VAL A 5 -4.16 7.55 4.89
CA VAL A 5 -3.29 7.37 3.73
C VAL A 5 -2.48 8.64 3.52
N VAL A 6 -1.16 8.51 3.52
CA VAL A 6 -0.25 9.65 3.32
C VAL A 6 0.34 9.69 1.91
N ALA A 7 0.33 8.55 1.21
CA ALA A 7 0.77 8.48 -0.18
C ALA A 7 0.09 7.29 -0.85
N SER A 8 -0.16 7.41 -2.13
CA SER A 8 -0.81 6.35 -2.91
C SER A 8 -0.16 6.28 -4.28
N PHE A 9 0.12 5.08 -4.74
CA PHE A 9 0.79 4.82 -6.01
C PHE A 9 -0.01 3.82 -6.82
N ASN A 10 -0.21 4.11 -8.11
CA ASN A 10 -0.92 3.22 -9.02
C ASN A 10 0.04 2.67 -10.06
N SER A 11 -0.16 1.41 -10.43
CA SER A 11 0.58 0.81 -11.54
C SER A 11 0.19 1.49 -12.87
N PRO A 12 1.02 1.37 -13.92
CA PRO A 12 0.70 1.97 -15.22
C PRO A 12 -0.65 1.55 -15.79
N ALA A 13 -1.06 0.31 -15.59
CA ALA A 13 -2.35 -0.19 -16.06
C ALA A 13 -3.50 0.10 -15.09
N ALA A 14 -3.21 0.72 -13.95
CA ALA A 14 -4.18 1.06 -12.90
C ALA A 14 -4.91 -0.16 -12.33
N ASP A 15 -4.30 -1.33 -12.39
CA ASP A 15 -4.84 -2.57 -11.83
C ASP A 15 -4.23 -2.94 -10.49
N TYR A 16 -3.17 -2.24 -10.07
CA TYR A 16 -2.54 -2.39 -8.76
C TYR A 16 -2.38 -1.03 -8.11
N CYS A 17 -2.46 -1.01 -6.79
CA CYS A 17 -2.28 0.20 -6.00
C CYS A 17 -1.52 -0.14 -4.73
N VAL A 18 -0.64 0.76 -4.31
CA VAL A 18 0.03 0.69 -3.02
C VAL A 18 -0.28 1.95 -2.26
N ASP A 19 -0.77 1.80 -1.03
CA ASP A 19 -1.01 2.91 -0.11
C ASP A 19 0.00 2.84 1.03
N LEU A 20 0.62 3.98 1.33
CA LEU A 20 1.34 4.18 2.58
C LEU A 20 0.40 4.88 3.54
N PHE A 21 0.31 4.41 4.77
CA PHE A 21 -0.61 5.00 5.73
C PHE A 21 0.04 5.21 7.08
N LEU A 22 -0.47 6.20 7.80
CA LEU A 22 -0.05 6.54 9.15
C LEU A 22 -1.09 6.00 10.14
N ARG A 23 -0.64 5.21 11.10
CA ARG A 23 -1.50 4.68 12.16
C ARG A 23 -1.62 5.66 13.31
N ASP A 24 -2.61 5.43 14.17
CA ASP A 24 -2.86 6.27 15.34
C ASP A 24 -1.66 6.31 16.31
N ASP A 25 -0.87 5.26 16.35
CA ASP A 25 0.30 5.18 17.24
C ASP A 25 1.55 5.85 16.67
N GLY A 26 1.44 6.49 15.50
CA GLY A 26 2.57 7.19 14.89
C GLY A 26 3.44 6.31 14.01
N THR A 27 3.12 5.03 13.87
CA THR A 27 3.85 4.15 12.96
C THR A 27 3.23 4.18 11.56
N TYR A 28 4.01 3.74 10.58
CA TYR A 28 3.58 3.70 9.18
C TYR A 28 3.39 2.26 8.72
N GLY A 29 2.51 2.08 7.75
CA GLY A 29 2.26 0.78 7.14
C GLY A 29 2.13 0.90 5.64
N VAL A 30 2.11 -0.27 5.01
CA VAL A 30 1.98 -0.41 3.56
C VAL A 30 0.83 -1.37 3.29
N GLU A 31 -0.02 -1.04 2.34
CA GLU A 31 -1.07 -1.94 1.88
C GLU A 31 -1.04 -1.98 0.37
N GLU A 32 -1.11 -3.18 -0.16
CA GLU A 32 -1.11 -3.40 -1.61
C GLU A 32 -2.47 -3.94 -2.04
N TYR A 33 -3.01 -3.36 -3.11
CA TYR A 33 -4.34 -3.71 -3.62
C TYR A 33 -4.26 -4.13 -5.08
N ARG A 34 -5.20 -4.97 -5.47
CA ARG A 34 -5.41 -5.36 -6.86
C ARG A 34 -6.85 -5.12 -7.25
N ARG A 35 -7.06 -4.73 -8.49
CA ARG A 35 -8.39 -4.57 -9.07
C ARG A 35 -8.44 -5.34 -10.38
N ASP A 36 -9.51 -6.13 -10.57
CA ASP A 36 -9.78 -6.79 -11.84
C ASP A 36 -10.77 -5.93 -12.62
N ALA A 37 -10.45 -5.62 -13.88
CA ALA A 37 -11.30 -4.78 -14.72
C ALA A 37 -12.68 -5.40 -14.95
N GLU A 38 -12.78 -6.72 -14.90
CA GLU A 38 -14.05 -7.43 -15.09
C GLU A 38 -14.84 -7.62 -13.80
N ASP A 39 -14.21 -7.34 -12.64
CA ASP A 39 -14.86 -7.49 -11.35
C ASP A 39 -15.28 -6.12 -10.84
N LEU A 40 -16.57 -5.91 -10.71
CA LEU A 40 -17.14 -4.63 -10.33
C LEU A 40 -17.06 -4.34 -8.83
N ARG A 41 -16.49 -5.25 -8.03
CA ARG A 41 -16.37 -5.06 -6.59
C ARG A 41 -15.24 -4.09 -6.20
N GLY A 42 -14.38 -3.71 -7.14
CA GLY A 42 -13.35 -2.72 -6.90
C GLY A 42 -12.02 -3.30 -6.42
N TRP A 43 -11.41 -2.62 -5.46
CA TRP A 43 -10.06 -2.98 -4.99
C TRP A 43 -10.11 -4.07 -3.93
N PHE A 44 -9.15 -5.02 -4.02
CA PHE A 44 -8.95 -6.08 -3.04
C PHE A 44 -7.58 -5.94 -2.41
N SER A 45 -7.51 -5.97 -1.08
CA SER A 45 -6.24 -6.04 -0.39
C SER A 45 -5.57 -7.38 -0.65
N LEU A 46 -4.29 -7.36 -0.95
CA LEU A 46 -3.49 -8.56 -1.13
C LEU A 46 -2.90 -9.08 0.17
N HIS A 47 -2.96 -8.30 1.25
CA HIS A 47 -2.47 -8.65 2.59
C HIS A 47 -0.98 -9.06 2.61
N ARG A 48 -0.19 -8.60 1.64
CA ARG A 48 1.22 -8.98 1.53
C ARG A 48 2.11 -8.32 2.56
N HIS A 49 1.65 -7.21 3.12
CA HIS A 49 2.44 -6.40 4.06
C HIS A 49 1.80 -6.37 5.45
N ALA A 50 0.89 -7.29 5.72
CA ALA A 50 0.19 -7.37 7.00
C ALA A 50 1.19 -7.58 8.13
N GLY A 51 1.02 -6.83 9.22
CA GLY A 51 1.91 -6.90 10.38
C GLY A 51 3.22 -6.15 10.24
N ARG A 52 3.53 -5.57 9.08
CA ARG A 52 4.72 -4.75 8.92
C ARG A 52 4.52 -3.39 9.56
N VAL A 53 5.52 -2.94 10.33
CA VAL A 53 5.48 -1.67 11.05
C VAL A 53 6.76 -0.90 10.72
N PHE A 54 6.60 0.36 10.31
CA PHE A 54 7.72 1.22 9.95
C PHE A 54 7.70 2.48 10.81
N ALA A 55 8.89 2.94 11.21
CA ALA A 55 9.02 4.11 12.05
C ALA A 55 8.79 5.41 11.27
N THR A 56 9.09 5.41 9.98
CA THR A 56 8.98 6.60 9.14
C THR A 56 8.30 6.28 7.83
N GLU A 57 7.79 7.32 7.17
CA GLU A 57 7.22 7.19 5.83
C GLU A 57 8.27 6.73 4.82
N ASP A 58 9.51 7.24 4.94
CA ASP A 58 10.61 6.85 4.05
C ASP A 58 10.92 5.36 4.16
N ASP A 59 10.89 4.80 5.36
CA ASP A 59 11.10 3.37 5.57
C ASP A 59 9.99 2.55 4.91
N ALA A 60 8.74 2.99 5.06
CA ALA A 60 7.61 2.32 4.42
C ALA A 60 7.73 2.37 2.90
N LEU A 61 8.11 3.52 2.35
CA LEU A 61 8.29 3.67 0.91
C LEU A 61 9.43 2.81 0.39
N ALA A 62 10.54 2.75 1.12
CA ALA A 62 11.68 1.92 0.73
C ALA A 62 11.29 0.43 0.70
N HIS A 63 10.51 -0.02 1.68
CA HIS A 63 10.00 -1.38 1.70
C HIS A 63 9.10 -1.64 0.49
N ALA A 64 8.18 -0.73 0.18
CA ALA A 64 7.28 -0.88 -0.95
C ALA A 64 8.07 -0.98 -2.26
N ARG A 65 9.06 -0.12 -2.47
CA ARG A 65 9.89 -0.15 -3.68
C ARG A 65 10.70 -1.44 -3.80
N ALA A 66 11.14 -1.98 -2.67
CA ALA A 66 11.93 -3.22 -2.67
C ALA A 66 11.10 -4.46 -2.94
N THR A 67 9.81 -4.44 -2.59
CA THR A 67 8.96 -5.64 -2.64
C THR A 67 7.91 -5.61 -3.75
N VAL A 68 7.54 -4.43 -4.24
CA VAL A 68 6.50 -4.28 -5.26
C VAL A 68 7.19 -4.03 -6.60
N ALA A 69 7.12 -5.03 -7.50
CA ALA A 69 7.91 -5.03 -8.72
C ALA A 69 7.67 -3.81 -9.61
N TRP A 70 6.42 -3.37 -9.74
CA TRP A 70 6.08 -2.25 -10.62
C TRP A 70 6.45 -0.88 -10.03
N MET A 71 6.90 -0.82 -8.77
CA MET A 71 7.33 0.42 -8.13
C MET A 71 8.84 0.68 -8.26
N THR A 72 9.58 -0.24 -8.83
CA THR A 72 11.03 -0.08 -8.99
C THR A 72 11.37 0.83 -10.17
#